data_70a5ecc1cef48de4bb53c43cc0e66c87
#
_entry.id   70a5ecc1cef48de4bb53c43cc0e66c87
#
_cell.length_a   1.000
_cell.length_b   1.000
_cell.length_c   1.000
_cell.angle_alpha   90.00
_cell.angle_beta   90.00
_cell.angle_gamma   90.00
#
_symmetry.space_group_name_H-M   'P 1'
#
loop_
_entity.id
_entity.type
_entity.pdbx_description
1 polymer ?
#
loop_
_entity_poly.entity_id
_entity_poly.type
_entity_poly.pdbx_seq_one_letter_code
_entity_poly.pdbx_strand_id
1 'polypeptide(L)'
;NCGACGYESCREHAIAIYRGLAENEMCLPYTIDRLKTIVKELEVSYEKLNNAQQALVHSEKLANMGQLAAGVAHEINNPLGVVLMYSHILQEEAEKNPAYRDEIAMIVEHADRSKKIVEKLLNFARQNKVSLEPVNIVEMVRHHMVSLAPPPNIDIVLESDLTDPIAEIDRDQVLQVLTNLVTNAYAAMPQGGKVIVRTTGTESQVKFMVIDTGTGIPKENLSKVFTPFFTTKQQGKGTGLGLAVSYGIVKMHRGDIQVASNADSTNGPTGTTFTVTLPRRAQK
;
A
#
# COMPACT_ATOMS: atom_id res chain seq x y z
N ASN A 1 -46.24 -26.94 7.61
CA ASN A 1 -46.73 -27.11 9.01
C ASN A 1 -45.79 -28.10 9.72
N CYS A 2 -44.91 -27.60 10.58
CA CYS A 2 -43.94 -28.47 11.32
C CYS A 2 -44.44 -28.82 12.74
N GLY A 3 -45.53 -28.16 13.23
CA GLY A 3 -46.11 -28.38 14.57
C GLY A 3 -45.24 -27.93 15.76
N ALA A 4 -44.03 -27.43 15.51
CA ALA A 4 -43.07 -27.10 16.56
C ALA A 4 -43.47 -25.93 17.45
N CYS A 5 -44.36 -25.05 16.97
CA CYS A 5 -44.86 -23.89 17.72
C CYS A 5 -46.14 -24.20 18.54
N GLY A 6 -46.63 -25.44 18.51
CA GLY A 6 -47.82 -25.86 19.25
C GLY A 6 -49.18 -25.49 18.60
N TYR A 7 -49.15 -24.81 17.44
CA TYR A 7 -50.37 -24.51 16.68
C TYR A 7 -50.63 -25.57 15.59
N GLU A 8 -51.90 -25.85 15.26
CA GLU A 8 -52.23 -26.87 14.25
C GLU A 8 -51.77 -26.49 12.84
N SER A 9 -51.64 -25.17 12.55
CA SER A 9 -51.16 -24.67 11.28
C SER A 9 -50.35 -23.39 11.42
N CYS A 10 -49.43 -23.12 10.46
CA CYS A 10 -48.66 -21.87 10.36
C CYS A 10 -49.59 -20.66 10.22
N ARG A 11 -50.82 -20.84 9.66
CA ARG A 11 -51.82 -19.79 9.53
C ARG A 11 -52.41 -19.39 10.89
N GLU A 12 -52.71 -20.36 11.74
CA GLU A 12 -53.21 -20.10 13.11
C GLU A 12 -52.17 -19.42 13.97
N HIS A 13 -50.91 -19.86 13.86
CA HIS A 13 -49.79 -19.19 14.53
C HIS A 13 -49.62 -17.73 14.06
N ALA A 14 -49.70 -17.46 12.75
CA ALA A 14 -49.67 -16.09 12.22
C ALA A 14 -50.83 -15.22 12.71
N ILE A 15 -52.05 -15.78 12.84
CA ILE A 15 -53.21 -15.08 13.40
C ILE A 15 -53.00 -14.81 14.90
N ALA A 16 -52.42 -15.75 15.64
CA ALA A 16 -52.10 -15.56 17.05
C ALA A 16 -51.04 -14.46 17.26
N ILE A 17 -50.01 -14.39 16.42
CA ILE A 17 -49.04 -13.30 16.42
C ILE A 17 -49.72 -11.95 16.15
N TYR A 18 -50.52 -11.87 15.11
CA TYR A 18 -51.25 -10.64 14.77
C TYR A 18 -52.17 -10.15 15.93
N ARG A 19 -52.71 -11.09 16.72
CA ARG A 19 -53.55 -10.79 17.89
C ARG A 19 -52.75 -10.54 19.17
N GLY A 20 -51.43 -10.59 19.13
CA GLY A 20 -50.56 -10.43 20.29
C GLY A 20 -50.59 -11.61 21.29
N LEU A 21 -51.04 -12.79 20.84
CA LEU A 21 -51.15 -14.02 21.63
C LEU A 21 -50.00 -14.99 21.45
N ALA A 22 -49.11 -14.70 20.51
CA ALA A 22 -47.90 -15.50 20.21
C ALA A 22 -46.79 -14.60 19.68
N GLU A 23 -45.54 -15.08 19.76
CA GLU A 23 -44.35 -14.41 19.25
C GLU A 23 -43.80 -15.15 18.02
N ASN A 24 -43.08 -14.42 17.14
CA ASN A 24 -42.47 -14.99 15.94
C ASN A 24 -41.41 -16.08 16.30
N GLU A 25 -40.75 -15.90 17.44
CA GLU A 25 -39.72 -16.76 17.97
C GLU A 25 -40.20 -18.17 18.35
N MET A 26 -41.51 -18.33 18.54
CA MET A 26 -42.12 -19.65 18.77
C MET A 26 -42.04 -20.56 17.52
N CYS A 27 -41.85 -19.99 16.35
CA CYS A 27 -41.63 -20.77 15.11
C CYS A 27 -40.20 -21.21 14.97
N LEU A 28 -39.89 -22.46 15.30
CA LEU A 28 -38.52 -23.01 15.25
C LEU A 28 -37.83 -22.82 13.88
N PRO A 29 -38.43 -23.13 12.71
CA PRO A 29 -37.81 -22.87 11.41
C PRO A 29 -37.54 -21.39 11.17
N TYR A 30 -38.41 -20.49 11.54
CA TYR A 30 -38.22 -19.04 11.44
C TYR A 30 -37.06 -18.57 12.32
N THR A 31 -37.01 -19.04 13.56
CA THR A 31 -35.92 -18.67 14.49
C THR A 31 -34.58 -19.17 14.03
N ILE A 32 -34.50 -20.40 13.48
CA ILE A 32 -33.28 -20.96 12.91
C ILE A 32 -32.82 -20.12 11.71
N ASP A 33 -33.69 -19.74 10.80
CA ASP A 33 -33.35 -18.95 9.61
C ASP A 33 -32.87 -17.55 10.01
N ARG A 34 -33.58 -16.92 10.95
CA ARG A 34 -33.22 -15.63 11.53
C ARG A 34 -31.85 -15.67 12.21
N LEU A 35 -31.58 -16.71 13.00
CA LEU A 35 -30.27 -16.90 13.65
C LEU A 35 -29.15 -17.06 12.63
N LYS A 36 -29.35 -17.85 11.57
CA LYS A 36 -28.37 -17.98 10.48
C LYS A 36 -28.06 -16.65 9.82
N THR A 37 -29.09 -15.82 9.58
CA THR A 37 -28.90 -14.48 9.00
C THR A 37 -28.11 -13.57 9.94
N ILE A 38 -28.47 -13.54 11.23
CA ILE A 38 -27.76 -12.73 12.24
C ILE A 38 -26.31 -13.18 12.40
N VAL A 39 -26.05 -14.50 12.43
CA VAL A 39 -24.67 -15.02 12.52
C VAL A 39 -23.85 -14.55 11.32
N LYS A 40 -24.39 -14.62 10.10
CA LYS A 40 -23.70 -14.16 8.90
C LYS A 40 -23.44 -12.65 8.91
N GLU A 41 -24.40 -11.85 9.35
CA GLU A 41 -24.23 -10.40 9.51
C GLU A 41 -23.18 -10.07 10.57
N LEU A 42 -23.16 -10.82 11.68
CA LEU A 42 -22.17 -10.68 12.74
C LEU A 42 -20.77 -11.02 12.27
N GLU A 43 -20.58 -12.10 11.51
CA GLU A 43 -19.30 -12.48 10.92
C GLU A 43 -18.76 -11.37 10.01
N VAL A 44 -19.60 -10.84 9.11
CA VAL A 44 -19.21 -9.73 8.23
C VAL A 44 -18.87 -8.46 9.02
N SER A 45 -19.63 -8.17 10.08
CA SER A 45 -19.38 -7.02 10.95
C SER A 45 -18.07 -7.18 11.73
N TYR A 46 -17.82 -8.40 12.24
CA TYR A 46 -16.58 -8.73 12.96
C TYR A 46 -15.34 -8.60 12.06
N GLU A 47 -15.41 -9.11 10.82
CA GLU A 47 -14.32 -8.92 9.85
C GLU A 47 -14.04 -7.44 9.55
N LYS A 48 -15.08 -6.64 9.35
CA LYS A 48 -14.93 -5.19 9.15
C LYS A 48 -14.29 -4.51 10.35
N LEU A 49 -14.72 -4.86 11.56
CA LEU A 49 -14.17 -4.30 12.79
C LEU A 49 -12.70 -4.69 12.97
N ASN A 50 -12.34 -5.94 12.74
CA ASN A 50 -10.96 -6.44 12.84
C ASN A 50 -10.05 -5.73 11.84
N ASN A 51 -10.50 -5.57 10.60
CA ASN A 51 -9.76 -4.85 9.56
C ASN A 51 -9.57 -3.37 9.91
N ALA A 52 -10.61 -2.72 10.45
CA ALA A 52 -10.52 -1.33 10.91
C ALA A 52 -9.57 -1.18 12.10
N GLN A 53 -9.60 -2.10 13.06
CA GLN A 53 -8.69 -2.11 14.21
C GLN A 53 -7.24 -2.31 13.79
N GLN A 54 -6.96 -3.24 12.88
CA GLN A 54 -5.62 -3.44 12.34
C GLN A 54 -5.10 -2.20 11.60
N ALA A 55 -5.97 -1.54 10.82
CA ALA A 55 -5.64 -0.29 10.15
C ALA A 55 -5.32 0.84 11.14
N LEU A 56 -6.08 0.96 12.22
CA LEU A 56 -5.83 1.94 13.28
C LEU A 56 -4.49 1.69 13.99
N VAL A 57 -4.21 0.46 14.41
CA VAL A 57 -2.93 0.09 15.05
C VAL A 57 -1.75 0.36 14.13
N HIS A 58 -1.91 0.07 12.83
CA HIS A 58 -0.87 0.37 11.85
C HIS A 58 -0.68 1.88 11.65
N SER A 59 -1.78 2.63 11.55
CA SER A 59 -1.76 4.10 11.44
C SER A 59 -1.14 4.76 12.67
N GLU A 60 -1.45 4.30 13.87
CA GLU A 60 -0.86 4.78 15.12
C GLU A 60 0.65 4.51 15.17
N LYS A 61 1.09 3.29 14.79
CA LYS A 61 2.53 2.99 14.67
C LYS A 61 3.22 3.91 13.67
N LEU A 62 2.60 4.17 12.52
CA LEU A 62 3.15 5.08 11.51
C LEU A 62 3.21 6.52 12.02
N ALA A 63 2.18 7.00 12.72
CA ALA A 63 2.15 8.35 13.29
C ALA A 63 3.23 8.53 14.37
N ASN A 64 3.37 7.58 15.28
CA ASN A 64 4.40 7.59 16.33
C ASN A 64 5.81 7.53 15.72
N MET A 65 6.02 6.68 14.70
CA MET A 65 7.27 6.66 13.95
C MET A 65 7.52 7.96 13.20
N GLY A 66 6.48 8.60 12.67
CA GLY A 66 6.58 9.89 11.99
C GLY A 66 7.09 10.99 12.92
N GLN A 67 6.56 11.09 14.14
CA GLN A 67 7.02 12.08 15.13
C GLN A 67 8.46 11.84 15.56
N LEU A 68 8.83 10.59 15.86
CA LEU A 68 10.21 10.22 16.19
C LEU A 68 11.15 10.47 15.02
N ALA A 69 10.72 10.13 13.80
CA ALA A 69 11.50 10.32 12.58
C ALA A 69 11.79 11.80 12.33
N ALA A 70 10.85 12.70 12.56
CA ALA A 70 11.05 14.15 12.39
C ALA A 70 12.10 14.70 13.35
N GLY A 71 12.06 14.31 14.64
CA GLY A 71 13.04 14.70 15.64
C GLY A 71 14.44 14.16 15.34
N VAL A 72 14.53 12.84 15.12
CA VAL A 72 15.79 12.15 14.80
C VAL A 72 16.39 12.68 13.48
N ALA A 73 15.56 12.92 12.47
CA ALA A 73 16.05 13.44 11.19
C ALA A 73 16.64 14.84 11.32
N HIS A 74 16.06 15.70 12.17
CA HIS A 74 16.63 17.02 12.43
C HIS A 74 17.99 16.93 13.15
N GLU A 75 18.11 16.03 14.13
CA GLU A 75 19.35 15.80 14.87
C GLU A 75 20.44 15.12 14.02
N ILE A 76 20.08 14.27 13.03
CA ILE A 76 21.01 13.65 12.09
C ILE A 76 21.43 14.62 11.00
N ASN A 77 20.51 15.46 10.49
CA ASN A 77 20.85 16.42 9.42
C ASN A 77 21.90 17.43 9.85
N ASN A 78 21.92 17.80 11.13
CA ASN A 78 22.91 18.78 11.64
C ASN A 78 24.37 18.28 11.50
N PRO A 79 24.80 17.15 12.09
CA PRO A 79 26.15 16.64 11.93
C PRO A 79 26.44 16.21 10.48
N LEU A 80 25.42 15.70 9.77
CA LEU A 80 25.58 15.29 8.37
C LEU A 80 25.86 16.50 7.46
N GLY A 81 25.23 17.65 7.72
CA GLY A 81 25.51 18.90 7.01
C GLY A 81 26.95 19.35 7.19
N VAL A 82 27.50 19.20 8.40
CA VAL A 82 28.91 19.50 8.69
C VAL A 82 29.84 18.53 7.94
N VAL A 83 29.53 17.23 7.97
CA VAL A 83 30.33 16.22 7.23
C VAL A 83 30.33 16.53 5.74
N LEU A 84 29.16 16.82 5.14
CA LEU A 84 29.04 17.17 3.72
C LEU A 84 29.85 18.44 3.38
N MET A 85 29.75 19.48 4.21
CA MET A 85 30.50 20.73 3.98
C MET A 85 32.01 20.48 3.93
N TYR A 86 32.56 19.77 4.93
CA TYR A 86 33.98 19.46 4.96
C TYR A 86 34.40 18.48 3.84
N SER A 87 33.51 17.53 3.49
CA SER A 87 33.79 16.61 2.36
C SER A 87 33.89 17.36 1.03
N HIS A 88 33.03 18.36 0.78
CA HIS A 88 33.13 19.19 -0.43
C HIS A 88 34.40 20.06 -0.45
N ILE A 89 34.79 20.65 0.70
CA ILE A 89 36.06 21.40 0.80
C ILE A 89 37.27 20.49 0.48
N LEU A 90 37.29 19.30 1.05
CA LEU A 90 38.36 18.31 0.78
C LEU A 90 38.33 17.83 -0.67
N GLN A 91 37.16 17.73 -1.31
CA GLN A 91 37.02 17.34 -2.71
C GLN A 91 37.62 18.40 -3.64
N GLU A 92 37.43 19.70 -3.37
CA GLU A 92 38.05 20.79 -4.10
C GLU A 92 39.61 20.78 -3.93
N GLU A 93 40.11 20.47 -2.72
CA GLU A 93 41.55 20.32 -2.49
C GLU A 93 42.13 19.06 -3.12
N ALA A 94 41.39 17.96 -3.19
CA ALA A 94 41.80 16.70 -3.82
C ALA A 94 41.93 16.81 -5.33
N GLU A 95 41.32 17.81 -5.98
CA GLU A 95 41.60 18.13 -7.38
C GLU A 95 43.08 18.46 -7.63
N LYS A 96 43.77 18.98 -6.59
CA LYS A 96 45.19 19.32 -6.60
C LYS A 96 46.10 18.15 -6.18
N ASN A 97 45.55 17.11 -5.54
CA ASN A 97 46.28 15.93 -5.07
C ASN A 97 45.52 14.64 -5.39
N PRO A 98 45.86 13.97 -6.50
CA PRO A 98 45.14 12.77 -6.98
C PRO A 98 45.11 11.59 -6.00
N ALA A 99 46.03 11.56 -5.02
CA ALA A 99 46.15 10.44 -4.08
C ALA A 99 44.93 10.23 -3.16
N TYR A 100 44.08 11.25 -2.94
CA TYR A 100 42.91 11.19 -2.04
C TYR A 100 41.58 11.40 -2.75
N ARG A 101 41.61 11.50 -4.08
CA ARG A 101 40.39 11.82 -4.86
C ARG A 101 39.31 10.76 -4.69
N ASP A 102 39.66 9.49 -4.75
CA ASP A 102 38.72 8.38 -4.72
C ASP A 102 38.10 8.18 -3.32
N GLU A 103 38.93 8.32 -2.27
CA GLU A 103 38.47 8.22 -0.88
C GLU A 103 37.50 9.37 -0.52
N ILE A 104 37.81 10.58 -0.97
CA ILE A 104 36.93 11.74 -0.71
C ILE A 104 35.65 11.63 -1.52
N ALA A 105 35.69 11.18 -2.77
CA ALA A 105 34.51 10.93 -3.57
C ALA A 105 33.56 9.90 -2.91
N MET A 106 34.14 8.84 -2.31
CA MET A 106 33.36 7.86 -1.54
C MET A 106 32.70 8.49 -0.30
N ILE A 107 33.40 9.37 0.43
CA ILE A 107 32.84 10.04 1.61
C ILE A 107 31.66 10.93 1.20
N VAL A 108 31.80 11.71 0.14
CA VAL A 108 30.73 12.56 -0.40
C VAL A 108 29.51 11.71 -0.81
N GLU A 109 29.73 10.63 -1.56
CA GLU A 109 28.67 9.73 -1.99
C GLU A 109 27.89 9.15 -0.80
N HIS A 110 28.61 8.67 0.22
CA HIS A 110 27.97 8.10 1.42
C HIS A 110 27.24 9.13 2.27
N ALA A 111 27.75 10.35 2.36
CA ALA A 111 27.10 11.45 3.07
C ALA A 111 25.83 11.92 2.35
N ASP A 112 25.89 12.11 1.03
CA ASP A 112 24.70 12.42 0.21
C ASP A 112 23.64 11.32 0.26
N ARG A 113 24.07 10.06 0.28
CA ARG A 113 23.18 8.94 0.44
C ARG A 113 22.47 8.97 1.82
N SER A 114 23.21 9.26 2.89
CA SER A 114 22.65 9.37 4.23
C SER A 114 21.64 10.51 4.30
N LYS A 115 21.92 11.67 3.69
CA LYS A 115 21.00 12.80 3.57
C LYS A 115 19.68 12.38 2.86
N LYS A 116 19.79 11.66 1.73
CA LYS A 116 18.59 11.15 1.02
C LYS A 116 17.74 10.18 1.85
N ILE A 117 18.38 9.38 2.73
CA ILE A 117 17.66 8.49 3.65
C ILE A 117 16.88 9.30 4.68
N VAL A 118 17.50 10.33 5.27
CA VAL A 118 16.89 11.21 6.26
C VAL A 118 15.74 12.03 5.63
N GLU A 119 15.92 12.54 4.41
CA GLU A 119 14.86 13.24 3.66
C GLU A 119 13.64 12.34 3.42
N LYS A 120 13.85 11.07 3.04
CA LYS A 120 12.76 10.11 2.89
C LYS A 120 12.04 9.85 4.21
N LEU A 121 12.77 9.81 5.32
CA LEU A 121 12.22 9.64 6.66
C LEU A 121 11.38 10.87 7.09
N LEU A 122 11.86 12.08 6.80
CA LEU A 122 11.12 13.33 7.05
C LEU A 122 9.86 13.44 6.21
N ASN A 123 9.94 13.09 4.93
CA ASN A 123 8.77 13.09 4.06
C ASN A 123 7.71 12.10 4.55
N PHE A 124 8.13 10.95 5.07
CA PHE A 124 7.24 9.99 5.72
C PHE A 124 6.55 10.59 6.96
N ALA A 125 7.27 11.36 7.78
CA ALA A 125 6.75 11.98 8.99
C ALA A 125 5.74 13.10 8.74
N ARG A 126 5.86 13.81 7.61
CA ARG A 126 5.04 14.99 7.26
C ARG A 126 3.73 14.68 6.55
N GLN A 127 3.51 13.44 6.12
CA GLN A 127 2.34 13.06 5.30
C GLN A 127 1.08 12.82 6.15
N ASN A 128 0.60 13.85 6.87
CA ASN A 128 -0.56 13.72 7.76
C ASN A 128 -1.87 14.30 7.19
N LYS A 129 -1.87 14.84 5.97
CA LYS A 129 -3.09 15.39 5.32
C LYS A 129 -3.17 14.95 3.88
N VAL A 130 -4.36 14.54 3.45
CA VAL A 130 -4.66 14.19 2.07
C VAL A 130 -5.42 15.37 1.45
N SER A 131 -4.91 15.88 0.33
CA SER A 131 -5.57 16.93 -0.46
C SER A 131 -6.26 16.29 -1.65
N LEU A 132 -7.54 15.94 -1.49
CA LEU A 132 -8.30 15.28 -2.54
C LEU A 132 -8.67 16.25 -3.66
N GLU A 133 -8.37 15.88 -4.90
CA GLU A 133 -8.76 16.57 -6.13
C GLU A 133 -9.23 15.59 -7.20
N PRO A 134 -10.09 16.00 -8.14
CA PRO A 134 -10.47 15.15 -9.27
C PRO A 134 -9.28 14.93 -10.19
N VAL A 135 -8.79 13.70 -10.32
CA VAL A 135 -7.63 13.33 -11.13
C VAL A 135 -8.02 12.27 -12.17
N ASN A 136 -7.56 12.46 -13.40
CA ASN A 136 -7.59 11.42 -14.42
C ASN A 136 -6.44 10.42 -14.16
N ILE A 137 -6.78 9.25 -13.60
CA ILE A 137 -5.82 8.21 -13.21
C ILE A 137 -5.04 7.68 -14.42
N VAL A 138 -5.67 7.51 -15.56
CA VAL A 138 -5.03 6.95 -16.76
C VAL A 138 -3.97 7.90 -17.30
N GLU A 139 -4.30 9.18 -17.42
CA GLU A 139 -3.34 10.20 -17.86
C GLU A 139 -2.22 10.41 -16.85
N MET A 140 -2.56 10.44 -15.55
CA MET A 140 -1.59 10.55 -14.47
C MET A 140 -0.56 9.41 -14.54
N VAL A 141 -1.00 8.15 -14.63
CA VAL A 141 -0.14 6.98 -14.77
C VAL A 141 0.71 7.09 -16.03
N ARG A 142 0.11 7.42 -17.18
CA ARG A 142 0.84 7.53 -18.44
C ARG A 142 1.97 8.55 -18.39
N HIS A 143 1.68 9.78 -17.95
CA HIS A 143 2.68 10.83 -17.84
C HIS A 143 3.79 10.48 -16.87
N HIS A 144 3.44 9.89 -15.73
CA HIS A 144 4.42 9.53 -14.72
C HIS A 144 5.35 8.40 -15.18
N MET A 145 4.82 7.39 -15.88
CA MET A 145 5.64 6.30 -16.40
C MET A 145 6.65 6.76 -17.44
N VAL A 146 6.32 7.78 -18.24
CA VAL A 146 7.30 8.43 -19.15
C VAL A 146 8.44 9.08 -18.37
N SER A 147 8.13 9.73 -17.23
CA SER A 147 9.13 10.41 -16.39
C SER A 147 10.03 9.46 -15.61
N LEU A 148 9.55 8.23 -15.31
CA LEU A 148 10.30 7.24 -14.54
C LEU A 148 11.39 6.52 -15.32
N ALA A 149 11.57 6.81 -16.61
CA ALA A 149 12.59 6.27 -17.52
C ALA A 149 13.02 4.83 -17.16
N PRO A 150 12.46 3.80 -17.79
CA PRO A 150 12.78 2.42 -17.45
C PRO A 150 14.26 2.10 -17.74
N PRO A 151 14.89 1.19 -16.99
CA PRO A 151 16.14 0.60 -17.38
C PRO A 151 16.07 0.01 -18.81
N PRO A 152 17.15 0.05 -19.60
CA PRO A 152 17.14 -0.34 -21.02
C PRO A 152 16.68 -1.77 -21.31
N ASN A 153 16.75 -2.64 -20.28
CA ASN A 153 16.39 -4.06 -20.36
C ASN A 153 14.98 -4.38 -19.78
N ILE A 154 14.16 -3.36 -19.48
CA ILE A 154 12.81 -3.54 -18.93
C ILE A 154 11.77 -2.96 -19.89
N ASP A 155 10.85 -3.81 -20.33
CA ASP A 155 9.68 -3.41 -21.13
C ASP A 155 8.56 -2.92 -20.21
N ILE A 156 7.95 -1.78 -20.56
CA ILE A 156 6.77 -1.24 -19.89
C ILE A 156 5.55 -1.37 -20.76
N VAL A 157 4.47 -1.91 -20.20
CA VAL A 157 3.16 -1.98 -20.84
C VAL A 157 2.13 -1.27 -19.97
N LEU A 158 1.37 -0.37 -20.58
CA LEU A 158 0.27 0.34 -19.93
C LEU A 158 -1.05 -0.20 -20.49
N GLU A 159 -1.92 -0.68 -19.61
CA GLU A 159 -3.24 -1.21 -19.95
C GLU A 159 -4.32 -0.47 -19.17
N SER A 160 -5.45 -0.19 -19.80
CA SER A 160 -6.57 0.46 -19.13
C SER A 160 -7.90 -0.07 -19.65
N ASP A 161 -8.75 -0.51 -18.72
CA ASP A 161 -10.15 -0.91 -18.98
C ASP A 161 -11.13 0.05 -18.27
N LEU A 162 -10.66 1.26 -17.88
CA LEU A 162 -11.49 2.27 -17.21
C LEU A 162 -12.38 3.00 -18.23
N THR A 163 -13.69 2.90 -18.05
CA THR A 163 -14.69 3.72 -18.78
C THR A 163 -14.74 5.15 -18.24
N ASP A 164 -14.64 5.33 -16.93
CA ASP A 164 -14.50 6.62 -16.26
C ASP A 164 -13.14 6.67 -15.54
N PRO A 165 -12.18 7.49 -15.99
CA PRO A 165 -10.86 7.54 -15.41
C PRO A 165 -10.73 8.50 -14.21
N ILE A 166 -11.80 9.23 -13.82
CA ILE A 166 -11.72 10.25 -12.77
C ILE A 166 -11.89 9.64 -11.38
N ALA A 167 -11.02 10.03 -10.45
CA ALA A 167 -11.15 9.73 -9.02
C ALA A 167 -10.69 10.93 -8.18
N GLU A 168 -11.29 11.11 -6.99
CA GLU A 168 -10.90 12.11 -6.00
C GLU A 168 -9.73 11.57 -5.16
N ILE A 169 -8.51 11.97 -5.48
CA ILE A 169 -7.29 11.51 -4.83
C ILE A 169 -6.31 12.67 -4.60
N ASP A 170 -5.36 12.47 -3.71
CA ASP A 170 -4.16 13.29 -3.64
C ASP A 170 -3.16 12.78 -4.69
N ARG A 171 -3.02 13.57 -5.77
CA ARG A 171 -2.21 13.21 -6.93
C ARG A 171 -0.77 12.86 -6.54
N ASP A 172 -0.13 13.70 -5.75
CA ASP A 172 1.29 13.56 -5.43
C ASP A 172 1.55 12.33 -4.55
N GLN A 173 0.67 12.08 -3.60
CA GLN A 173 0.75 10.90 -2.75
C GLN A 173 0.52 9.61 -3.55
N VAL A 174 -0.46 9.57 -4.47
CA VAL A 174 -0.70 8.38 -5.31
C VAL A 174 0.44 8.16 -6.31
N LEU A 175 1.03 9.24 -6.86
CA LEU A 175 2.25 9.15 -7.68
C LEU A 175 3.44 8.58 -6.89
N GLN A 176 3.57 8.92 -5.63
CA GLN A 176 4.59 8.33 -4.75
C GLN A 176 4.37 6.83 -4.55
N VAL A 177 3.11 6.37 -4.38
CA VAL A 177 2.79 4.94 -4.33
C VAL A 177 3.21 4.26 -5.62
N LEU A 178 2.82 4.80 -6.78
CA LEU A 178 3.17 4.25 -8.09
C LEU A 178 4.69 4.16 -8.27
N THR A 179 5.42 5.24 -7.94
CA THR A 179 6.89 5.28 -7.98
C THR A 179 7.53 4.17 -7.14
N ASN A 180 7.07 4.00 -5.90
CA ASN A 180 7.60 2.99 -5.01
C ASN A 180 7.36 1.56 -5.55
N LEU A 181 6.17 1.30 -6.09
CA LEU A 181 5.85 -0.02 -6.65
C LEU A 181 6.66 -0.31 -7.91
N VAL A 182 6.74 0.64 -8.84
CA VAL A 182 7.47 0.50 -10.11
C VAL A 182 8.98 0.37 -9.88
N THR A 183 9.56 1.18 -8.99
CA THR A 183 11.00 1.07 -8.68
C THR A 183 11.34 -0.23 -7.94
N ASN A 184 10.41 -0.78 -7.18
CA ASN A 184 10.58 -2.11 -6.60
C ASN A 184 10.52 -3.21 -7.67
N ALA A 185 9.62 -3.09 -8.65
CA ALA A 185 9.56 -3.99 -9.80
C ALA A 185 10.86 -3.96 -10.61
N TYR A 186 11.41 -2.77 -10.92
CA TYR A 186 12.72 -2.65 -11.60
C TYR A 186 13.84 -3.36 -10.82
N ALA A 187 13.86 -3.15 -9.49
CA ALA A 187 14.89 -3.77 -8.65
C ALA A 187 14.76 -5.30 -8.54
N ALA A 188 13.56 -5.86 -8.78
CA ALA A 188 13.33 -7.30 -8.80
C ALA A 188 13.74 -7.96 -10.13
N MET A 189 14.08 -7.16 -11.15
CA MET A 189 14.40 -7.63 -12.50
C MET A 189 15.79 -7.16 -12.96
N PRO A 190 16.89 -7.50 -12.27
CA PRO A 190 18.24 -7.05 -12.63
C PRO A 190 18.70 -7.56 -14.01
N GLN A 191 18.17 -8.68 -14.47
CA GLN A 191 18.47 -9.27 -15.78
C GLN A 191 17.51 -8.77 -16.89
N GLY A 192 16.61 -7.86 -16.56
CA GLY A 192 15.54 -7.42 -17.46
C GLY A 192 14.23 -8.16 -17.23
N GLY A 193 13.19 -7.72 -17.92
CA GLY A 193 11.86 -8.28 -17.80
C GLY A 193 10.77 -7.32 -18.25
N LYS A 194 9.56 -7.52 -17.72
CA LYS A 194 8.39 -6.74 -18.12
C LYS A 194 7.66 -6.20 -16.89
N VAL A 195 7.30 -4.91 -16.94
CA VAL A 195 6.37 -4.28 -15.99
C VAL A 195 5.09 -3.94 -16.71
N ILE A 196 3.96 -4.42 -16.18
CA ILE A 196 2.64 -4.06 -16.67
C ILE A 196 1.99 -3.17 -15.61
N VAL A 197 1.59 -1.97 -15.99
CA VAL A 197 0.75 -1.11 -15.14
C VAL A 197 -0.65 -1.13 -15.72
N ARG A 198 -1.56 -1.80 -15.03
CA ARG A 198 -2.96 -1.96 -15.45
C ARG A 198 -3.88 -1.14 -14.57
N THR A 199 -4.77 -0.36 -15.20
CA THR A 199 -5.82 0.41 -14.51
C THR A 199 -7.18 -0.16 -14.86
N THR A 200 -7.99 -0.46 -13.83
CA THR A 200 -9.34 -0.99 -13.94
C THR A 200 -10.24 -0.31 -12.89
N GLY A 201 -11.52 -0.58 -12.87
CA GLY A 201 -12.38 -0.06 -11.83
C GLY A 201 -13.85 -0.37 -12.02
N THR A 202 -14.62 0.12 -11.06
CA THR A 202 -16.09 0.08 -11.02
C THR A 202 -16.62 1.50 -10.87
N GLU A 203 -17.93 1.68 -10.76
CA GLU A 203 -18.54 2.98 -10.44
C GLU A 203 -18.09 3.57 -9.09
N SER A 204 -17.73 2.73 -8.12
CA SER A 204 -17.35 3.14 -6.77
C SER A 204 -15.85 3.17 -6.50
N GLN A 205 -15.04 2.47 -7.30
CA GLN A 205 -13.61 2.27 -7.03
C GLN A 205 -12.79 2.33 -8.31
N VAL A 206 -11.55 2.82 -8.18
CA VAL A 206 -10.50 2.64 -9.18
C VAL A 206 -9.43 1.72 -8.64
N LYS A 207 -8.81 0.94 -9.52
CA LYS A 207 -7.69 0.05 -9.18
C LYS A 207 -6.55 0.31 -10.14
N PHE A 208 -5.34 0.32 -9.64
CA PHE A 208 -4.15 0.16 -10.46
C PHE A 208 -3.31 -1.00 -9.94
N MET A 209 -2.77 -1.75 -10.86
CA MET A 209 -1.92 -2.92 -10.59
C MET A 209 -0.56 -2.70 -11.21
N VAL A 210 0.48 -2.98 -10.45
CA VAL A 210 1.86 -3.06 -10.94
C VAL A 210 2.27 -4.52 -10.91
N ILE A 211 2.50 -5.09 -12.09
CA ILE A 211 2.80 -6.50 -12.30
C ILE A 211 4.21 -6.59 -12.86
N ASP A 212 5.09 -7.33 -12.22
CA ASP A 212 6.45 -7.59 -12.70
C ASP A 212 6.69 -9.08 -12.96
N THR A 213 7.64 -9.38 -13.81
CA THR A 213 8.15 -10.73 -14.10
C THR A 213 9.47 -11.01 -13.38
N GLY A 214 9.68 -10.38 -12.23
CA GLY A 214 10.92 -10.47 -11.47
C GLY A 214 11.06 -11.73 -10.64
N THR A 215 11.98 -11.70 -9.69
CA THR A 215 12.32 -12.85 -8.82
C THR A 215 11.20 -13.26 -7.87
N GLY A 216 10.17 -12.43 -7.71
CA GLY A 216 9.09 -12.65 -6.76
C GLY A 216 9.49 -12.46 -5.30
N ILE A 217 8.50 -12.65 -4.41
CA ILE A 217 8.64 -12.51 -2.96
C ILE A 217 8.32 -13.86 -2.31
N PRO A 218 9.23 -14.43 -1.50
CA PRO A 218 8.97 -15.66 -0.75
C PRO A 218 7.74 -15.54 0.17
N LYS A 219 6.98 -16.63 0.29
CA LYS A 219 5.71 -16.66 1.07
C LYS A 219 5.87 -16.17 2.51
N GLU A 220 6.98 -16.51 3.17
CA GLU A 220 7.32 -16.10 4.52
C GLU A 220 7.51 -14.58 4.70
N ASN A 221 7.77 -13.88 3.61
CA ASN A 221 7.99 -12.43 3.59
C ASN A 221 6.73 -11.63 3.21
N LEU A 222 5.72 -12.24 2.59
CA LEU A 222 4.51 -11.55 2.13
C LEU A 222 3.78 -10.80 3.26
N SER A 223 3.72 -11.36 4.46
CA SER A 223 3.09 -10.71 5.62
C SER A 223 3.90 -9.54 6.18
N LYS A 224 5.18 -9.42 5.81
CA LYS A 224 6.13 -8.44 6.35
C LYS A 224 6.43 -7.30 5.39
N VAL A 225 6.03 -7.38 4.11
CA VAL A 225 6.45 -6.42 3.07
C VAL A 225 6.04 -4.98 3.37
N PHE A 226 4.95 -4.77 4.11
CA PHE A 226 4.47 -3.46 4.54
C PHE A 226 5.00 -3.02 5.91
N THR A 227 5.83 -3.84 6.58
CA THR A 227 6.46 -3.48 7.85
C THR A 227 7.58 -2.47 7.60
N PRO A 228 7.62 -1.33 8.30
CA PRO A 228 8.69 -0.36 8.16
C PRO A 228 10.07 -0.98 8.39
N PHE A 229 11.06 -0.54 7.60
CA PHE A 229 12.46 -1.01 7.58
C PHE A 229 12.65 -2.47 7.15
N PHE A 230 11.59 -3.22 6.85
CA PHE A 230 11.75 -4.56 6.30
C PHE A 230 12.29 -4.49 4.86
N THR A 231 13.42 -5.15 4.62
CA THR A 231 14.05 -5.25 3.31
C THR A 231 14.83 -6.55 3.18
N THR A 232 14.75 -7.16 2.01
CA THR A 232 15.58 -8.31 1.61
C THR A 232 16.76 -7.89 0.73
N LYS A 233 16.86 -6.59 0.38
CA LYS A 233 17.94 -6.02 -0.41
C LYS A 233 19.21 -5.93 0.45
N GLN A 234 20.38 -6.03 -0.20
CA GLN A 234 21.68 -5.85 0.47
C GLN A 234 21.71 -4.54 1.25
N GLN A 235 22.46 -4.55 2.35
CA GLN A 235 22.61 -3.41 3.24
C GLN A 235 22.96 -2.14 2.43
N GLY A 236 22.12 -1.11 2.60
CA GLY A 236 22.27 0.16 1.91
C GLY A 236 21.60 0.28 0.53
N LYS A 237 21.10 -0.78 -0.11
CA LYS A 237 20.36 -0.70 -1.39
C LYS A 237 18.84 -0.56 -1.24
N GLY A 238 18.33 -0.63 -0.02
CA GLY A 238 16.91 -0.44 0.28
C GLY A 238 16.71 0.09 1.69
N THR A 239 15.84 1.10 1.87
CA THR A 239 15.50 1.66 3.19
C THR A 239 14.43 0.86 3.91
N GLY A 240 13.69 -0.02 3.21
CA GLY A 240 12.54 -0.74 3.75
C GLY A 240 11.33 0.17 4.08
N LEU A 241 11.34 1.44 3.67
CA LEU A 241 10.26 2.40 3.96
C LEU A 241 9.24 2.53 2.83
N GLY A 242 9.61 2.27 1.58
CA GLY A 242 8.77 2.56 0.41
C GLY A 242 7.40 1.89 0.47
N LEU A 243 7.33 0.58 0.74
CA LEU A 243 6.07 -0.16 0.82
C LEU A 243 5.25 0.21 2.07
N ALA A 244 5.89 0.50 3.21
CA ALA A 244 5.21 0.98 4.41
C ALA A 244 4.56 2.35 4.18
N VAL A 245 5.26 3.28 3.51
CA VAL A 245 4.73 4.57 3.06
C VAL A 245 3.55 4.38 2.11
N SER A 246 3.70 3.50 1.11
CA SER A 246 2.63 3.19 0.16
C SER A 246 1.38 2.68 0.85
N TYR A 247 1.53 1.78 1.83
CA TYR A 247 0.42 1.29 2.65
C TYR A 247 -0.27 2.44 3.40
N GLY A 248 0.50 3.30 4.08
CA GLY A 248 -0.02 4.46 4.81
C GLY A 248 -0.81 5.41 3.91
N ILE A 249 -0.25 5.78 2.75
CA ILE A 249 -0.91 6.64 1.77
C ILE A 249 -2.24 6.04 1.30
N VAL A 250 -2.24 4.77 0.92
CA VAL A 250 -3.44 4.08 0.44
C VAL A 250 -4.52 4.02 1.52
N LYS A 251 -4.14 3.75 2.78
CA LYS A 251 -5.10 3.74 3.90
C LYS A 251 -5.65 5.14 4.24
N MET A 252 -4.85 6.19 4.12
CA MET A 252 -5.35 7.57 4.26
C MET A 252 -6.37 7.95 3.18
N HIS A 253 -6.26 7.37 1.98
CA HIS A 253 -7.26 7.48 0.91
C HIS A 253 -8.45 6.53 1.11
N ARG A 254 -8.57 5.85 2.26
CA ARG A 254 -9.59 4.82 2.55
C ARG A 254 -9.58 3.68 1.52
N GLY A 255 -8.40 3.45 0.92
CA GLY A 255 -8.16 2.40 -0.06
C GLY A 255 -7.61 1.12 0.56
N ASP A 256 -7.26 0.19 -0.31
CA ASP A 256 -6.60 -1.06 0.05
C ASP A 256 -5.42 -1.36 -0.88
N ILE A 257 -4.37 -1.99 -0.33
CA ILE A 257 -3.21 -2.45 -1.08
C ILE A 257 -2.94 -3.91 -0.77
N GLN A 258 -2.86 -4.71 -1.80
CA GLN A 258 -2.64 -6.15 -1.73
C GLN A 258 -1.43 -6.56 -2.54
N VAL A 259 -0.80 -7.67 -2.16
CA VAL A 259 0.33 -8.27 -2.85
C VAL A 259 0.07 -9.74 -3.13
N ALA A 260 0.28 -10.16 -4.37
CA ALA A 260 0.36 -11.56 -4.78
C ALA A 260 1.71 -11.79 -5.45
N SER A 261 2.42 -12.83 -5.08
CA SER A 261 3.74 -13.09 -5.64
C SER A 261 4.08 -14.57 -5.67
N ASN A 262 4.84 -14.96 -6.69
CA ASN A 262 5.44 -16.27 -6.82
C ASN A 262 6.96 -16.12 -6.96
N ALA A 263 7.72 -16.67 -6.03
CA ALA A 263 9.19 -16.72 -6.07
C ALA A 263 9.72 -18.11 -6.45
N ASP A 264 8.84 -19.08 -6.65
CA ASP A 264 9.20 -20.46 -6.96
C ASP A 264 8.92 -20.79 -8.43
N SER A 265 9.97 -20.86 -9.23
CA SER A 265 9.89 -21.18 -10.66
C SER A 265 9.32 -22.55 -10.97
N THR A 266 9.29 -23.47 -10.00
CA THR A 266 8.68 -24.81 -10.15
C THR A 266 7.15 -24.75 -10.14
N ASN A 267 6.57 -23.71 -9.54
CA ASN A 267 5.14 -23.46 -9.42
C ASN A 267 4.60 -22.48 -10.49
N GLY A 268 5.35 -22.23 -11.56
CA GLY A 268 4.96 -21.35 -12.66
C GLY A 268 5.85 -20.09 -12.78
N PRO A 269 5.46 -19.11 -13.61
CA PRO A 269 6.23 -17.89 -13.79
C PRO A 269 6.44 -17.15 -12.47
N THR A 270 7.68 -16.69 -12.22
CA THR A 270 7.99 -15.85 -11.06
C THR A 270 7.55 -14.41 -11.33
N GLY A 271 7.30 -13.66 -10.26
CA GLY A 271 6.95 -12.25 -10.34
C GLY A 271 6.08 -11.79 -9.17
N THR A 272 5.76 -10.51 -9.18
CA THR A 272 4.93 -9.89 -8.15
C THR A 272 3.84 -9.04 -8.77
N THR A 273 2.67 -9.05 -8.16
CA THR A 273 1.55 -8.17 -8.48
C THR A 273 1.17 -7.41 -7.22
N PHE A 274 1.33 -6.09 -7.26
CA PHE A 274 0.75 -5.19 -6.28
C PHE A 274 -0.55 -4.63 -6.84
N THR A 275 -1.63 -4.71 -6.07
CA THR A 275 -2.95 -4.16 -6.42
C THR A 275 -3.31 -3.07 -5.43
N VAL A 276 -3.51 -1.86 -5.92
CA VAL A 276 -4.00 -0.71 -5.14
C VAL A 276 -5.43 -0.43 -5.55
N THR A 277 -6.32 -0.36 -4.58
CA THR A 277 -7.74 -0.03 -4.76
C THR A 277 -8.05 1.26 -4.02
N LEU A 278 -8.61 2.25 -4.71
CA LEU A 278 -8.99 3.54 -4.13
C LEU A 278 -10.48 3.81 -4.39
N PRO A 279 -11.22 4.40 -3.45
CA PRO A 279 -12.57 4.87 -3.70
C PRO A 279 -12.56 6.01 -4.75
N ARG A 280 -13.57 6.06 -5.63
CA ARG A 280 -13.66 7.14 -6.62
C ARG A 280 -14.01 8.49 -6.01
N ARG A 281 -14.81 8.48 -4.94
CA ARG A 281 -15.26 9.68 -4.24
C ARG A 281 -14.97 9.55 -2.76
N ALA A 282 -14.60 10.65 -2.14
CA ALA A 282 -14.52 10.71 -0.69
C ALA A 282 -15.92 10.44 -0.11
N GLN A 283 -16.07 9.35 0.63
CA GLN A 283 -17.28 9.20 1.44
C GLN A 283 -17.26 10.27 2.55
N LYS A 284 -18.26 11.15 2.53
CA LYS A 284 -18.48 12.16 3.57
C LYS A 284 -18.70 11.53 4.95
#